data_a8d6cc459a2894cd2cb732fda49de4e3
#
_entry.id   a8d6cc459a2894cd2cb732fda49de4e3
#
_cell.length_a   1.000
_cell.length_b   1.000
_cell.length_c   1.000
_cell.angle_alpha   90.00
_cell.angle_beta   90.00
_cell.angle_gamma   90.00
#
_symmetry.space_group_name_H-M   'P 1'
#
loop_
_entity.id
_entity.type
_entity.pdbx_description
1 polymer ?
#
loop_
_entity_poly.entity_id
_entity_poly.type
_entity_poly.pdbx_seq_one_letter_code
_entity_poly.pdbx_strand_id
1 'polypeptide(L)'
;MKRLTYLLLVFIAMTSCSAIYEYEGDCDPKYRIVFRYDYNMKYADAFANEVTSVSLYAFDGSGKLVFQKSDQGSHLGSGDYTMEVDMEPGTYDLVAWCGLEDGKSFSVPLIQRGLTSKSD
;
A
#
# COMPACT_ATOMS: atom_id res chain seq x y z
N MET A 1 -50.72 33.46 -14.96
CA MET A 1 -49.31 33.48 -15.38
C MET A 1 -48.34 33.49 -14.20
N LYS A 2 -48.51 34.31 -13.20
CA LYS A 2 -47.60 34.35 -12.03
C LYS A 2 -47.55 33.01 -11.28
N ARG A 3 -48.64 32.28 -11.14
CA ARG A 3 -48.68 30.96 -10.47
C ARG A 3 -47.95 29.85 -11.24
N LEU A 4 -47.98 29.94 -12.57
CA LEU A 4 -47.27 28.98 -13.43
C LEU A 4 -45.75 29.18 -13.35
N THR A 5 -45.32 30.44 -13.24
CA THR A 5 -43.89 30.79 -13.09
C THR A 5 -43.32 30.32 -11.76
N TYR A 6 -44.10 30.39 -10.66
CA TYR A 6 -43.68 29.84 -9.37
C TYR A 6 -43.59 28.32 -9.36
N LEU A 7 -44.52 27.63 -10.03
CA LEU A 7 -44.48 26.16 -10.19
C LEU A 7 -43.25 25.71 -10.99
N LEU A 8 -42.90 26.45 -12.05
CA LEU A 8 -41.71 26.15 -12.85
C LEU A 8 -40.41 26.38 -12.06
N LEU A 9 -40.33 27.42 -11.23
CA LEU A 9 -39.18 27.71 -10.37
C LEU A 9 -38.97 26.64 -9.28
N VAL A 10 -40.06 26.16 -8.70
CA VAL A 10 -39.99 25.06 -7.69
C VAL A 10 -39.57 23.76 -8.33
N PHE A 11 -39.97 23.48 -9.56
CA PHE A 11 -39.56 22.26 -10.28
C PHE A 11 -38.07 22.27 -10.62
N ILE A 12 -37.50 23.42 -10.98
CA ILE A 12 -36.05 23.58 -11.26
C ILE A 12 -35.23 23.45 -9.99
N ALA A 13 -35.74 23.89 -8.83
CA ALA A 13 -35.03 23.74 -7.55
C ALA A 13 -34.95 22.28 -7.05
N MET A 14 -35.89 21.43 -7.48
CA MET A 14 -35.91 20.02 -7.10
C MET A 14 -34.95 19.11 -7.90
N THR A 15 -34.49 19.57 -9.07
CA THR A 15 -33.61 18.80 -9.95
C THR A 15 -32.12 19.03 -9.68
N SER A 16 -31.73 19.94 -8.77
CA SER A 16 -30.31 20.28 -8.55
C SER A 16 -29.61 19.45 -7.47
N CYS A 17 -30.31 18.51 -6.82
CA CYS A 17 -29.72 17.74 -5.72
C CYS A 17 -29.16 16.34 -6.11
N SER A 18 -29.29 15.91 -7.36
CA SER A 18 -28.83 14.57 -7.76
C SER A 18 -27.45 14.52 -8.42
N ALA A 19 -26.80 15.68 -8.59
CA ALA A 19 -25.50 15.75 -9.28
C ALA A 19 -24.27 15.73 -8.33
N ILE A 20 -24.47 15.61 -7.01
CA ILE A 20 -23.37 15.65 -6.02
C ILE A 20 -22.89 14.26 -5.61
N TYR A 21 -23.63 13.22 -5.95
CA TYR A 21 -23.17 11.84 -5.81
C TYR A 21 -22.64 11.38 -7.17
N GLU A 22 -21.54 11.96 -7.62
CA GLU A 22 -20.69 11.20 -8.51
C GLU A 22 -20.24 9.98 -7.72
N TYR A 23 -20.59 8.82 -8.24
CA TYR A 23 -20.04 7.54 -7.85
C TYR A 23 -18.51 7.69 -7.89
N GLU A 24 -17.91 7.95 -6.74
CA GLU A 24 -16.50 7.70 -6.54
C GLU A 24 -16.37 6.19 -6.67
N GLY A 25 -15.96 5.74 -7.86
CA GLY A 25 -15.70 4.32 -8.11
C GLY A 25 -14.82 3.79 -7.01
N ASP A 26 -14.95 2.51 -6.71
CA ASP A 26 -14.11 1.82 -5.73
C ASP A 26 -12.67 2.27 -5.90
N CYS A 27 -12.23 3.17 -5.03
CA CYS A 27 -10.82 3.52 -4.92
C CYS A 27 -10.16 2.26 -4.37
N ASP A 28 -9.52 1.50 -5.25
CA ASP A 28 -8.64 0.43 -4.81
C ASP A 28 -7.65 1.04 -3.80
N PRO A 29 -7.67 0.63 -2.55
CA PRO A 29 -6.82 1.22 -1.53
C PRO A 29 -5.37 0.90 -1.86
N LYS A 30 -4.66 1.90 -2.39
CA LYS A 30 -3.22 1.83 -2.66
C LYS A 30 -2.47 2.46 -1.50
N TYR A 31 -1.63 1.67 -0.90
CA TYR A 31 -0.75 2.13 0.16
C TYR A 31 0.65 2.30 -0.39
N ARG A 32 1.36 3.29 0.14
CA ARG A 32 2.75 3.55 -0.19
C ARG A 32 3.59 3.34 1.05
N ILE A 33 4.53 2.40 0.98
CA ILE A 33 5.44 2.07 2.07
C ILE A 33 6.79 2.69 1.75
N VAL A 34 7.29 3.49 2.69
CA VAL A 34 8.61 4.13 2.63
C VAL A 34 9.56 3.34 3.53
N PHE A 35 10.72 3.00 3.02
CA PHE A 35 11.75 2.29 3.77
C PHE A 35 12.86 3.25 4.19
N ARG A 36 13.32 3.09 5.43
CA ARG A 36 14.43 3.86 6.00
C ARG A 36 15.38 2.94 6.74
N TYR A 37 16.67 3.24 6.65
CA TYR A 37 17.71 2.57 7.40
C TYR A 37 18.44 3.59 8.26
N ASP A 38 17.79 4.07 9.33
CA ASP A 38 18.30 5.09 10.24
C ASP A 38 19.10 4.51 11.41
N TYR A 39 18.83 3.27 11.80
CA TYR A 39 19.57 2.57 12.86
C TYR A 39 20.88 2.00 12.33
N ASN A 40 21.83 2.88 12.05
CA ASN A 40 23.16 2.53 11.58
C ASN A 40 24.21 3.47 12.20
N MET A 41 25.49 3.14 12.05
CA MET A 41 26.59 3.93 12.61
C MET A 41 26.88 5.22 11.81
N LYS A 42 26.20 5.46 10.72
CA LYS A 42 26.40 6.64 9.84
C LYS A 42 25.55 7.84 10.26
N TYR A 43 24.64 7.68 11.20
CA TYR A 43 23.71 8.72 11.68
C TYR A 43 22.87 9.37 10.58
N ALA A 44 22.61 8.64 9.51
CA ALA A 44 21.80 9.09 8.37
C ALA A 44 21.05 7.90 7.77
N ASP A 45 20.01 8.18 6.99
CA ASP A 45 19.32 7.15 6.22
C ASP A 45 20.27 6.57 5.17
N ALA A 46 20.63 5.31 5.33
CA ALA A 46 21.55 4.60 4.44
C ALA A 46 20.83 3.63 3.48
N PHE A 47 19.50 3.64 3.42
CA PHE A 47 18.73 2.71 2.59
C PHE A 47 19.20 2.75 1.13
N ALA A 48 19.26 3.92 0.54
CA ALA A 48 19.63 4.10 -0.87
C ALA A 48 21.05 3.60 -1.22
N ASN A 49 21.95 3.58 -0.25
CA ASN A 49 23.34 3.22 -0.50
C ASN A 49 23.67 1.76 -0.17
N GLU A 50 22.85 1.12 0.65
CA GLU A 50 23.22 -0.20 1.20
C GLU A 50 22.19 -1.28 0.90
N VAL A 51 20.98 -0.91 0.47
CA VAL A 51 19.92 -1.87 0.17
C VAL A 51 19.82 -2.06 -1.33
N THR A 52 20.00 -3.29 -1.77
CA THR A 52 19.91 -3.69 -3.19
C THR A 52 18.68 -4.53 -3.48
N SER A 53 18.05 -5.10 -2.45
CA SER A 53 16.76 -5.77 -2.55
C SER A 53 15.94 -5.59 -1.29
N VAL A 54 14.64 -5.64 -1.45
CA VAL A 54 13.67 -5.60 -0.36
C VAL A 54 12.55 -6.59 -0.63
N SER A 55 12.17 -7.35 0.39
CA SER A 55 11.03 -8.25 0.36
C SER A 55 10.08 -7.88 1.49
N LEU A 56 8.83 -7.62 1.14
CA LEU A 56 7.77 -7.24 2.07
C LEU A 56 6.75 -8.36 2.17
N TYR A 57 6.38 -8.67 3.40
CA TYR A 57 5.34 -9.64 3.75
C TYR A 57 4.32 -8.97 4.65
N ALA A 58 3.04 -9.19 4.39
CA ALA A 58 1.95 -8.71 5.23
C ALA A 58 1.14 -9.89 5.75
N PHE A 59 0.90 -9.90 7.05
CA PHE A 59 0.12 -10.90 7.75
C PHE A 59 -1.16 -10.25 8.30
N ASP A 60 -2.26 -10.95 8.23
CA ASP A 60 -3.54 -10.48 8.77
C ASP A 60 -3.60 -10.59 10.30
N GLY A 61 -4.74 -10.19 10.90
CA GLY A 61 -4.95 -10.27 12.34
C GLY A 61 -4.95 -11.70 12.90
N SER A 62 -5.07 -12.72 12.07
CA SER A 62 -4.91 -14.13 12.44
C SER A 62 -3.49 -14.65 12.33
N GLY A 63 -2.56 -13.82 11.83
CA GLY A 63 -1.16 -14.15 11.63
C GLY A 63 -0.87 -14.90 10.33
N LYS A 64 -1.80 -14.95 9.38
CA LYS A 64 -1.60 -15.60 8.08
C LYS A 64 -1.11 -14.61 7.03
N LEU A 65 -0.19 -15.07 6.17
CA LEU A 65 0.31 -14.28 5.06
C LEU A 65 -0.80 -13.98 4.04
N VAL A 66 -1.06 -12.69 3.80
CA VAL A 66 -2.09 -12.23 2.85
C VAL A 66 -1.49 -11.51 1.63
N PHE A 67 -0.28 -11.00 1.77
CA PHE A 67 0.39 -10.25 0.70
C PHE A 67 1.90 -10.43 0.79
N GLN A 68 2.55 -10.52 -0.37
CA GLN A 68 4.01 -10.46 -0.48
C GLN A 68 4.41 -9.72 -1.75
N LYS A 69 5.48 -8.94 -1.65
CA LYS A 69 6.08 -8.24 -2.79
C LYS A 69 7.58 -8.11 -2.57
N SER A 70 8.34 -8.36 -3.61
CA SER A 70 9.79 -8.18 -3.61
C SER A 70 10.20 -7.27 -4.75
N ASP A 71 11.22 -6.48 -4.50
CA ASP A 71 11.82 -5.59 -5.48
C ASP A 71 13.35 -5.58 -5.33
N GLN A 72 14.05 -5.44 -6.44
CA GLN A 72 15.51 -5.45 -6.47
C GLN A 72 16.03 -4.61 -7.64
N GLY A 73 17.22 -4.07 -7.47
CA GLY A 73 17.92 -3.35 -8.54
C GLY A 73 18.38 -1.95 -8.14
N SER A 74 19.02 -1.29 -9.11
CA SER A 74 19.64 0.02 -8.88
C SER A 74 18.65 1.15 -8.59
N HIS A 75 17.37 0.99 -8.95
CA HIS A 75 16.35 2.00 -8.68
C HIS A 75 16.04 2.16 -7.17
N LEU A 76 16.36 1.16 -6.34
CA LEU A 76 16.28 1.30 -4.89
C LEU A 76 17.24 2.37 -4.35
N GLY A 77 18.32 2.61 -5.09
CA GLY A 77 19.32 3.63 -4.77
C GLY A 77 18.95 5.07 -5.15
N SER A 78 17.75 5.32 -5.63
CA SER A 78 17.33 6.67 -6.06
C SER A 78 17.15 7.68 -4.92
N GLY A 79 17.06 7.21 -3.67
CA GLY A 79 16.78 8.05 -2.50
C GLY A 79 15.29 8.30 -2.23
N ASP A 80 14.43 8.05 -3.22
CA ASP A 80 12.97 8.25 -3.15
C ASP A 80 12.20 6.94 -3.29
N TYR A 81 12.86 5.81 -2.99
CA TYR A 81 12.24 4.51 -3.19
C TYR A 81 11.01 4.33 -2.27
N THR A 82 9.92 3.97 -2.89
CA THR A 82 8.67 3.60 -2.22
C THR A 82 8.08 2.36 -2.87
N MET A 83 7.49 1.50 -2.07
CA MET A 83 6.77 0.32 -2.55
C MET A 83 5.27 0.58 -2.50
N GLU A 84 4.61 0.53 -3.63
CA GLU A 84 3.15 0.58 -3.69
C GLU A 84 2.58 -0.83 -3.46
N VAL A 85 1.60 -0.92 -2.60
CA VAL A 85 0.92 -2.17 -2.24
C VAL A 85 -0.59 -2.00 -2.30
N ASP A 86 -1.25 -2.99 -2.86
CA ASP A 86 -2.70 -3.06 -2.95
C ASP A 86 -3.18 -4.05 -1.90
N MET A 87 -3.81 -3.54 -0.84
CA MET A 87 -4.38 -4.34 0.24
C MET A 87 -5.72 -3.74 0.65
N GLU A 88 -6.65 -4.58 1.05
CA GLU A 88 -7.91 -4.12 1.63
C GLU A 88 -7.66 -3.38 2.94
N PRO A 89 -8.51 -2.40 3.30
CA PRO A 89 -8.42 -1.73 4.59
C PRO A 89 -8.51 -2.72 5.75
N GLY A 90 -7.58 -2.63 6.68
CA GLY A 90 -7.52 -3.55 7.82
C GLY A 90 -6.28 -3.35 8.67
N THR A 91 -6.09 -4.26 9.61
CA THR A 91 -4.90 -4.29 10.47
C THR A 91 -3.98 -5.41 10.01
N TYR A 92 -2.71 -5.06 9.76
CA TYR A 92 -1.71 -5.99 9.27
C TYR A 92 -0.41 -5.86 10.05
N ASP A 93 0.27 -6.99 10.21
CA ASP A 93 1.67 -7.01 10.63
C ASP A 93 2.55 -7.06 9.38
N LEU A 94 3.44 -6.09 9.25
CA LEU A 94 4.36 -5.99 8.12
C LEU A 94 5.75 -6.45 8.53
N VAL A 95 6.35 -7.31 7.72
CA VAL A 95 7.73 -7.75 7.87
C VAL A 95 8.47 -7.45 6.58
N ALA A 96 9.58 -6.74 6.69
CA ALA A 96 10.43 -6.42 5.55
C ALA A 96 11.84 -6.99 5.76
N TRP A 97 12.38 -7.62 4.74
CA TRP A 97 13.75 -8.12 4.68
C TRP A 97 14.50 -7.45 3.55
N CYS A 98 15.76 -7.13 3.81
CA CYS A 98 16.66 -6.57 2.82
C CYS A 98 17.83 -7.52 2.61
N GLY A 99 18.31 -7.63 1.36
CA GLY A 99 19.53 -8.36 1.04
C GLY A 99 19.41 -9.90 1.03
N LEU A 100 18.23 -10.45 0.74
CA LEU A 100 18.02 -11.92 0.68
C LEU A 100 18.41 -12.56 -0.66
N GLU A 101 18.96 -11.81 -1.59
CA GLU A 101 19.15 -12.24 -2.98
C GLU A 101 20.23 -13.30 -3.17
N ASP A 102 21.26 -13.31 -2.33
CA ASP A 102 22.43 -14.12 -2.57
C ASP A 102 22.27 -15.58 -2.18
N GLY A 103 21.24 -15.92 -1.41
CA GLY A 103 20.91 -17.30 -1.00
C GLY A 103 22.04 -18.06 -0.27
N LYS A 104 23.15 -17.37 0.01
CA LYS A 104 24.36 -18.00 0.54
C LYS A 104 24.40 -18.05 2.06
N SER A 105 23.84 -17.03 2.70
CA SER A 105 23.89 -16.87 4.14
C SER A 105 22.59 -17.22 4.84
N PHE A 106 21.48 -17.17 4.11
CA PHE A 106 20.15 -17.43 4.65
C PHE A 106 19.33 -18.28 3.69
N SER A 107 18.56 -19.21 4.22
CA SER A 107 17.50 -19.88 3.47
C SER A 107 16.15 -19.41 3.98
N VAL A 108 15.36 -18.86 3.10
CA VAL A 108 13.96 -18.50 3.40
C VAL A 108 13.11 -19.73 3.12
N PRO A 109 12.28 -20.20 4.06
CA PRO A 109 11.34 -21.29 3.80
C PRO A 109 10.38 -20.90 2.68
N LEU A 110 9.77 -21.88 2.03
CA LEU A 110 8.78 -21.65 1.00
C LEU A 110 7.59 -20.89 1.61
N ILE A 111 7.44 -19.64 1.18
CA ILE A 111 6.39 -18.76 1.67
C ILE A 111 5.19 -18.85 0.74
N GLN A 112 4.04 -19.23 1.27
CA GLN A 112 2.81 -19.40 0.50
C GLN A 112 1.68 -18.58 1.10
N ARG A 113 1.02 -17.77 0.27
CA ARG A 113 -0.13 -16.96 0.67
C ARG A 113 -1.24 -17.82 1.26
N GLY A 114 -1.74 -17.43 2.43
CA GLY A 114 -2.81 -18.13 3.14
C GLY A 114 -2.37 -19.38 3.91
N LEU A 115 -1.15 -19.87 3.71
CA LEU A 115 -0.61 -21.05 4.40
C LEU A 115 0.51 -20.68 5.38
N THR A 116 1.41 -19.81 4.98
CA THR A 116 2.51 -19.35 5.85
C THR A 116 1.96 -18.48 6.96
N SER A 117 2.42 -18.73 8.18
CA SER A 117 2.09 -17.95 9.38
C SER A 117 3.25 -17.04 9.77
N LYS A 118 2.94 -15.99 10.51
CA LYS A 118 3.93 -15.08 11.10
C LYS A 118 4.90 -15.79 12.06
N SER A 119 4.49 -16.93 12.63
CA SER A 119 5.32 -17.75 13.50
C SER A 119 6.32 -18.63 12.76
N ASP A 120 6.19 -18.77 11.45
CA ASP A 120 7.08 -19.57 10.62
C ASP A 120 8.29 -18.76 10.17
#